data_d06700a674df34e0537828135fd9e7f9
#
_entry.id   d06700a674df34e0537828135fd9e7f9
#
_cell.length_a   1.000
_cell.length_b   1.000
_cell.length_c   1.000
_cell.angle_alpha   90.00
_cell.angle_beta   90.00
_cell.angle_gamma   90.00
#
_symmetry.space_group_name_H-M   'P 1'
#
loop_
_entity.id
_entity.type
_entity.pdbx_description
1 polymer ?
#
loop_
_entity_poly.entity_id
_entity_poly.type
_entity_poly.pdbx_seq_one_letter_code
_entity_poly.pdbx_strand_id
1 'polypeptide(L)'
;RKEVEQDPGPFNVPEGATVAFNCTYSNSASQSFFWYRQDCRKEPKLLMSVYSSGNEDGRFTAQLNRASQYISLLIRDSKLSDSATYLCVVNIRGGSQGNLIFGKGTKLSVKP
;
A
#
# COMPACT_ATOMS: atom_id res chain seq x y z
N ARG A 1 -16.29 -11.85 -0.06
CA ARG A 1 -15.46 -10.87 -0.77
C ARG A 1 -14.99 -9.78 0.17
N LYS A 2 -13.71 -9.46 0.12
CA LYS A 2 -13.14 -8.43 0.96
C LYS A 2 -13.22 -7.07 0.29
N GLU A 3 -13.37 -6.03 1.10
CA GLU A 3 -13.44 -4.67 0.59
C GLU A 3 -12.09 -4.18 0.06
N VAL A 4 -11.00 -4.65 0.64
CA VAL A 4 -9.65 -4.32 0.23
C VAL A 4 -8.85 -5.61 0.14
N GLU A 5 -8.24 -5.85 -1.01
CA GLU A 5 -7.50 -7.09 -1.25
C GLU A 5 -6.10 -6.79 -1.75
N GLN A 6 -5.12 -7.47 -1.17
CA GLN A 6 -3.74 -7.37 -1.62
C GLN A 6 -3.05 -8.73 -1.42
N ASP A 7 -2.01 -8.97 -2.24
CA ASP A 7 -1.24 -10.19 -2.17
C ASP A 7 -0.45 -10.19 -0.85
N PRO A 8 -0.59 -11.23 -0.02
CA PRO A 8 0.11 -11.25 1.27
C PRO A 8 1.63 -11.38 1.13
N GLY A 9 2.14 -11.85 0.00
CA GLY A 9 3.55 -12.16 -0.12
C GLY A 9 3.86 -13.45 0.63
N PRO A 10 5.08 -13.59 1.17
CA PRO A 10 6.15 -12.61 1.18
C PRO A 10 6.80 -12.43 -0.18
N PHE A 11 7.19 -11.20 -0.48
CA PHE A 11 8.01 -10.91 -1.64
C PHE A 11 9.45 -10.85 -1.16
N ASN A 12 10.30 -11.70 -1.71
CA ASN A 12 11.71 -11.74 -1.39
C ASN A 12 12.47 -11.17 -2.59
N VAL A 13 13.13 -10.06 -2.39
CA VAL A 13 13.83 -9.37 -3.48
C VAL A 13 15.25 -9.06 -3.07
N PRO A 14 16.18 -9.02 -4.02
CA PRO A 14 17.54 -8.59 -3.70
C PRO A 14 17.59 -7.09 -3.50
N GLU A 15 18.55 -6.65 -2.69
CA GLU A 15 18.82 -5.25 -2.49
C GLU A 15 19.07 -4.58 -3.84
N GLY A 16 18.51 -3.38 -4.03
CA GLY A 16 18.63 -2.64 -5.29
C GLY A 16 17.51 -2.92 -6.29
N ALA A 17 16.70 -3.94 -6.06
CA ALA A 17 15.62 -4.28 -6.97
C ALA A 17 14.49 -3.24 -6.91
N THR A 18 13.72 -3.16 -7.99
CA THR A 18 12.47 -2.42 -8.01
C THR A 18 11.34 -3.40 -7.71
N VAL A 19 10.47 -3.03 -6.80
CA VAL A 19 9.36 -3.89 -6.39
C VAL A 19 8.07 -3.09 -6.45
N ALA A 20 6.97 -3.75 -6.84
CA ALA A 20 5.67 -3.11 -6.92
C ALA A 20 4.63 -3.95 -6.19
N PHE A 21 3.78 -3.28 -5.44
CA PHE A 21 2.63 -3.88 -4.76
C PHE A 21 1.35 -3.32 -5.34
N ASN A 22 0.33 -4.16 -5.41
CA ASN A 22 -0.98 -3.75 -5.89
C ASN A 22 -2.04 -4.11 -4.86
N CYS A 23 -3.09 -3.31 -4.86
CA CYS A 23 -4.22 -3.49 -3.98
C CYS A 23 -5.48 -3.16 -4.77
N THR A 24 -6.53 -3.93 -4.60
CA THR A 24 -7.81 -3.64 -5.21
C THR A 24 -8.84 -3.30 -4.13
N TYR A 25 -9.78 -2.44 -4.48
CA TYR A 25 -10.85 -2.10 -3.57
C TYR A 25 -12.19 -2.24 -4.29
N SER A 26 -13.25 -2.59 -3.56
CA SER A 26 -14.52 -2.91 -4.17
C SER A 26 -15.60 -1.86 -3.98
N ASN A 27 -15.46 -1.01 -2.95
CA ASN A 27 -16.51 -0.04 -2.64
C ASN A 27 -16.32 1.24 -3.45
N SER A 28 -17.25 1.54 -4.34
CA SER A 28 -17.19 2.74 -5.18
C SER A 28 -17.35 4.03 -4.39
N ALA A 29 -17.79 3.95 -3.13
CA ALA A 29 -17.83 5.11 -2.24
C ALA A 29 -16.49 5.41 -1.60
N SER A 30 -15.45 4.66 -1.95
CA SER A 30 -14.09 4.91 -1.48
C SER A 30 -13.63 6.30 -1.93
N GLN A 31 -13.07 7.05 -1.03
CA GLN A 31 -12.85 8.48 -1.19
C GLN A 31 -11.37 8.88 -1.08
N SER A 32 -10.64 8.28 -0.17
CA SER A 32 -9.23 8.57 0.05
C SER A 32 -8.45 7.28 0.16
N PHE A 33 -7.20 7.32 -0.25
CA PHE A 33 -6.38 6.14 -0.38
C PHE A 33 -5.00 6.40 0.18
N PHE A 34 -4.44 5.38 0.86
CA PHE A 34 -3.16 5.53 1.55
C PHE A 34 -2.37 4.24 1.50
N TRP A 35 -1.06 4.36 1.60
CA TRP A 35 -0.18 3.24 1.92
C TRP A 35 0.36 3.45 3.31
N TYR A 36 0.29 2.41 4.13
CA TYR A 36 0.87 2.37 5.47
C TYR A 36 1.99 1.36 5.49
N ARG A 37 2.95 1.58 6.36
CA ARG A 37 4.04 0.65 6.60
C ARG A 37 3.95 0.15 8.03
N GLN A 38 4.12 -1.15 8.21
CA GLN A 38 4.13 -1.78 9.53
C GLN A 38 5.42 -2.55 9.71
N ASP A 39 6.24 -2.12 10.66
CA ASP A 39 7.42 -2.86 11.07
C ASP A 39 7.03 -3.97 12.05
N CYS A 40 7.92 -4.93 12.22
CA CYS A 40 7.66 -6.09 13.05
C CYS A 40 7.18 -5.68 14.45
N ARG A 41 6.00 -6.18 14.85
CA ARG A 41 5.41 -5.96 16.18
C ARG A 41 5.13 -4.50 16.51
N LYS A 42 4.98 -3.67 15.50
CA LYS A 42 4.66 -2.27 15.68
C LYS A 42 3.36 -1.92 15.01
N GLU A 43 2.85 -0.76 15.35
CA GLU A 43 1.62 -0.27 14.72
C GLU A 43 1.91 0.21 13.31
N PRO A 44 0.94 0.11 12.40
CA PRO A 44 1.06 0.70 11.08
C PRO A 44 1.24 2.20 11.17
N LYS A 45 2.09 2.74 10.32
CA LYS A 45 2.32 4.17 10.21
C LYS A 45 2.06 4.62 8.79
N LEU A 46 1.50 5.81 8.64
CA LEU A 46 1.26 6.39 7.32
C LEU A 46 2.58 6.53 6.58
N LEU A 47 2.62 5.93 5.38
CA LEU A 47 3.76 6.05 4.49
C LEU A 47 3.54 7.19 3.51
N MET A 48 2.42 7.15 2.78
CA MET A 48 2.08 8.21 1.86
C MET A 48 0.61 8.13 1.45
N SER A 49 0.05 9.29 1.12
CA SER A 49 -1.27 9.38 0.53
C SER A 49 -1.19 9.05 -0.95
N VAL A 50 -2.31 8.61 -1.53
CA VAL A 50 -2.36 8.27 -2.96
C VAL A 50 -3.36 9.19 -3.63
N TYR A 51 -2.91 9.90 -4.68
CA TYR A 51 -3.75 10.83 -5.43
C TYR A 51 -4.03 10.30 -6.82
N SER A 52 -5.15 10.74 -7.41
CA SER A 52 -5.53 10.33 -8.77
C SER A 52 -4.46 10.65 -9.80
N SER A 53 -3.70 11.74 -9.59
CA SER A 53 -2.60 12.11 -10.46
C SER A 53 -1.32 11.34 -10.17
N GLY A 54 -1.34 10.48 -9.14
CA GLY A 54 -0.14 9.84 -8.63
C GLY A 54 0.66 10.78 -7.76
N ASN A 55 1.56 10.22 -6.97
CA ASN A 55 2.50 11.02 -6.21
C ASN A 55 3.77 10.23 -5.94
N GLU A 56 4.81 10.96 -5.65
CA GLU A 56 6.14 10.40 -5.50
C GLU A 56 6.80 10.98 -4.26
N ASP A 57 7.49 10.14 -3.52
CA ASP A 57 8.24 10.55 -2.34
C ASP A 57 9.54 9.75 -2.33
N GLY A 58 10.63 10.40 -2.74
CA GLY A 58 11.92 9.73 -2.82
C GLY A 58 11.86 8.54 -3.76
N ARG A 59 12.17 7.34 -3.24
CA ARG A 59 12.20 6.11 -4.03
C ARG A 59 10.82 5.48 -4.22
N PHE A 60 9.78 6.08 -3.65
CA PHE A 60 8.43 5.52 -3.62
C PHE A 60 7.52 6.27 -4.57
N THR A 61 6.76 5.53 -5.37
CA THR A 61 5.73 6.10 -6.25
C THR A 61 4.42 5.39 -5.98
N ALA A 62 3.37 6.17 -5.74
CA ALA A 62 2.03 5.64 -5.54
C ALA A 62 1.11 6.10 -6.67
N GLN A 63 0.24 5.21 -7.11
CA GLN A 63 -0.71 5.50 -8.17
C GLN A 63 -2.08 4.94 -7.84
N LEU A 64 -3.10 5.61 -8.35
CA LEU A 64 -4.49 5.24 -8.16
C LEU A 64 -5.16 5.17 -9.53
N ASN A 65 -5.87 4.07 -9.78
CA ASN A 65 -6.70 3.91 -10.96
C ASN A 65 -8.14 3.70 -10.51
N ARG A 66 -8.95 4.76 -10.57
CA ARG A 66 -10.34 4.68 -10.10
C ARG A 66 -11.20 3.85 -11.03
N ALA A 67 -10.91 3.83 -12.32
CA ALA A 67 -11.68 3.04 -13.29
C ALA A 67 -11.53 1.54 -13.01
N SER A 68 -10.34 1.10 -12.68
CA SER A 68 -10.05 -0.31 -12.37
C SER A 68 -10.10 -0.60 -10.89
N GLN A 69 -10.29 0.41 -10.07
CA GLN A 69 -10.36 0.28 -8.61
C GLN A 69 -9.12 -0.40 -8.04
N TYR A 70 -7.96 0.10 -8.43
CA TYR A 70 -6.73 -0.43 -7.85
C TYR A 70 -5.74 0.68 -7.52
N ILE A 71 -4.85 0.37 -6.60
CA ILE A 71 -3.83 1.25 -6.08
C ILE A 71 -2.52 0.51 -6.17
N SER A 72 -1.44 1.23 -6.49
CA SER A 72 -0.12 0.61 -6.55
C SER A 72 0.90 1.40 -5.75
N LEU A 73 1.93 0.70 -5.30
CA LEU A 73 3.08 1.29 -4.65
C LEU A 73 4.32 0.68 -5.29
N LEU A 74 5.19 1.52 -5.80
CA LEU A 74 6.43 1.11 -6.43
C LEU A 74 7.59 1.62 -5.58
N ILE A 75 8.54 0.72 -5.28
CA ILE A 75 9.75 1.05 -4.52
C ILE A 75 10.93 0.81 -5.45
N ARG A 76 11.69 1.86 -5.74
CA ARG A 76 12.89 1.74 -6.56
C ARG A 76 14.11 1.60 -5.66
N ASP A 77 15.13 0.92 -6.18
CA ASP A 77 16.41 0.77 -5.49
C ASP A 77 16.20 0.33 -4.04
N SER A 78 15.52 -0.80 -3.86
CA SER A 78 15.11 -1.27 -2.54
C SER A 78 16.31 -1.47 -1.63
N LYS A 79 16.11 -1.15 -0.37
CA LYS A 79 17.13 -1.23 0.68
C LYS A 79 16.70 -2.26 1.73
N LEU A 80 17.68 -2.77 2.47
CA LEU A 80 17.39 -3.72 3.55
C LEU A 80 16.38 -3.11 4.54
N SER A 81 16.47 -1.82 4.78
CA SER A 81 15.57 -1.11 5.69
C SER A 81 14.13 -0.99 5.17
N ASP A 82 13.89 -1.32 3.90
CA ASP A 82 12.53 -1.34 3.37
C ASP A 82 11.76 -2.59 3.76
N SER A 83 12.42 -3.58 4.35
CA SER A 83 11.77 -4.82 4.80
C SER A 83 10.71 -4.49 5.84
N ALA A 84 9.46 -4.76 5.52
CA ALA A 84 8.29 -4.44 6.36
C ALA A 84 7.05 -5.01 5.72
N THR A 85 5.91 -4.83 6.35
CA THR A 85 4.61 -5.12 5.76
C THR A 85 3.99 -3.80 5.28
N TYR A 86 3.54 -3.78 4.04
CA TYR A 86 2.93 -2.60 3.44
C TYR A 86 1.44 -2.80 3.31
N LEU A 87 0.67 -1.89 3.91
CA LEU A 87 -0.78 -2.02 3.99
C LEU A 87 -1.45 -0.97 3.12
N CYS A 88 -2.37 -1.44 2.30
CA CYS A 88 -3.26 -0.60 1.52
C CYS A 88 -4.42 -0.17 2.42
N VAL A 89 -4.76 1.10 2.43
CA VAL A 89 -5.80 1.65 3.30
C VAL A 89 -6.73 2.52 2.49
N VAL A 90 -8.02 2.32 2.69
CA VAL A 90 -9.06 3.04 1.97
C VAL A 90 -10.01 3.69 2.96
N ASN A 91 -10.33 4.95 2.73
CA ASN A 91 -11.33 5.65 3.52
C ASN A 91 -12.64 5.70 2.73
N ILE A 92 -13.71 5.21 3.34
CA ILE A 92 -15.02 5.12 2.68
C ILE A 92 -15.90 6.27 3.11
N ARG A 93 -16.53 6.91 2.11
CA ARG A 93 -17.41 8.04 2.33
C ARG A 93 -18.70 7.61 3.06
N GLY A 94 -19.25 8.55 3.81
CA GLY A 94 -20.61 8.43 4.34
C GLY A 94 -20.71 7.65 5.62
N GLY A 95 -19.61 7.25 6.14
CA GLY A 95 -19.62 6.56 7.40
C GLY A 95 -19.25 7.47 8.54
N SER A 96 -19.27 6.90 9.71
CA SER A 96 -18.81 7.58 10.91
C SER A 96 -17.28 7.65 10.89
N GLN A 97 -16.74 8.38 11.84
CA GLN A 97 -15.32 8.42 12.03
C GLN A 97 -14.77 7.00 12.18
N GLY A 98 -13.60 6.76 11.61
CA GLY A 98 -12.97 5.44 11.71
C GLY A 98 -13.28 4.52 10.55
N ASN A 99 -13.79 5.05 9.46
CA ASN A 99 -14.11 4.25 8.27
C ASN A 99 -12.89 3.94 7.41
N LEU A 100 -11.75 3.79 8.04
CA LEU A 100 -10.56 3.30 7.35
C LEU A 100 -10.63 1.79 7.27
N ILE A 101 -10.50 1.27 6.06
CA ILE A 101 -10.46 -0.17 5.82
C ILE A 101 -9.04 -0.52 5.45
N PHE A 102 -8.43 -1.40 6.23
CA PHE A 102 -7.05 -1.84 6.01
C PHE A 102 -7.03 -3.15 5.25
N GLY A 103 -6.21 -3.22 4.22
CA GLY A 103 -5.84 -4.50 3.64
C GLY A 103 -5.03 -5.30 4.66
N LYS A 104 -4.83 -6.59 4.40
CA LYS A 104 -4.08 -7.44 5.32
C LYS A 104 -2.58 -7.28 5.22
N GLY A 105 -2.14 -6.56 4.20
CA GLY A 105 -0.74 -6.23 4.04
C GLY A 105 0.01 -7.19 3.14
N THR A 106 1.06 -6.67 2.52
CA THR A 106 2.01 -7.44 1.72
C THR A 106 3.35 -7.38 2.42
N LYS A 107 3.89 -8.54 2.75
CA LYS A 107 5.19 -8.60 3.41
C LYS A 107 6.31 -8.51 2.38
N LEU A 108 7.24 -7.59 2.60
CA LEU A 108 8.44 -7.43 1.78
C LEU A 108 9.66 -7.80 2.60
N SER A 109 10.53 -8.60 2.02
CA SER A 109 11.81 -8.96 2.60
C SER A 109 12.91 -8.66 1.58
N VAL A 110 13.75 -7.68 1.89
CA VAL A 110 14.87 -7.30 1.03
C VAL A 110 16.12 -7.99 1.56
N LYS A 111 16.80 -8.71 0.67
CA LYS A 111 17.98 -9.51 1.04
C LYS A 111 19.24 -8.88 0.49
N PRO A 112 20.35 -8.97 1.26
CA PRO A 112 21.64 -8.44 0.79
C PRO A 112 22.19 -9.19 -0.42
#